data_ffcb7ee622f5a367074cf3ee1b5cc883
#
_entry.id   ffcb7ee622f5a367074cf3ee1b5cc883
#
_cell.length_a   1.000
_cell.length_b   1.000
_cell.length_c   1.000
_cell.angle_alpha   90.00
_cell.angle_beta   90.00
_cell.angle_gamma   90.00
#
_symmetry.space_group_name_H-M   'P 1'
#
loop_
_entity.id
_entity.type
_entity.pdbx_description
1 polymer ?
#
loop_
_entity_poly.entity_id
_entity_poly.type
_entity_poly.pdbx_seq_one_letter_code
_entity_poly.pdbx_strand_id
1 'polypeptide(L)'
;PVCGYESDEPIEKCPICGAAMKEREEGGEMAWAAEHIVGVAQGVSEEILQGLRDNFNGECSEVGMYLAMARVAHREGYPEIGLYWEKAAYEEAEHAAKFAELLGEVVTDSTKKNLEMRVAAENGATQGKTDLARLAKEQGLDAIHDTVHEMARDEARHGRAFAGLLKRYFGE
;
A
#
# COMPACT_ATOMS: atom_id res chain seq x y z
N PRO A 1 37.30 5.37 -7.79
CA PRO A 1 37.66 5.27 -9.21
C PRO A 1 36.54 4.70 -10.04
N VAL A 2 36.51 5.05 -11.33
CA VAL A 2 35.42 4.60 -12.27
C VAL A 2 35.48 3.09 -12.54
N CYS A 3 36.63 2.45 -12.31
CA CYS A 3 36.87 1.03 -12.59
C CYS A 3 36.66 0.09 -11.39
N GLY A 4 36.26 0.60 -10.22
CA GLY A 4 36.05 -0.23 -9.02
C GLY A 4 37.33 -0.69 -8.30
N TYR A 5 38.54 -0.20 -8.68
CA TYR A 5 39.76 -0.53 -7.99
C TYR A 5 39.79 0.03 -6.58
N GLU A 6 40.14 -0.79 -5.58
CA GLU A 6 40.31 -0.42 -4.19
C GLU A 6 41.81 -0.60 -3.77
N SER A 7 42.32 0.21 -2.87
CA SER A 7 43.67 0.17 -2.36
C SER A 7 43.65 0.32 -0.82
N ASP A 8 44.38 -0.51 -0.12
CA ASP A 8 44.55 -0.42 1.33
C ASP A 8 45.51 0.71 1.74
N GLU A 9 46.25 1.27 0.77
CA GLU A 9 47.15 2.41 0.98
C GLU A 9 46.63 3.65 0.28
N PRO A 10 46.80 4.86 0.84
CA PRO A 10 46.39 6.09 0.20
C PRO A 10 47.19 6.33 -1.09
N ILE A 11 46.50 6.34 -2.22
CA ILE A 11 47.09 6.65 -3.53
C ILE A 11 46.27 7.78 -4.20
N GLU A 12 46.95 8.73 -4.80
CA GLU A 12 46.30 9.89 -5.44
C GLU A 12 45.56 9.52 -6.72
N LYS A 13 46.04 8.53 -7.47
CA LYS A 13 45.44 8.10 -8.76
C LYS A 13 45.38 6.59 -8.86
N CYS A 14 44.26 6.12 -9.40
CA CYS A 14 44.06 4.71 -9.69
C CYS A 14 45.07 4.20 -10.72
N PRO A 15 45.82 3.11 -10.43
CA PRO A 15 46.83 2.58 -11.37
C PRO A 15 46.22 1.93 -12.61
N ILE A 16 44.92 1.61 -12.59
CA ILE A 16 44.23 0.95 -13.72
C ILE A 16 43.61 1.97 -14.66
N CYS A 17 42.88 2.99 -14.17
CA CYS A 17 42.15 3.92 -15.01
C CYS A 17 42.61 5.37 -14.91
N GLY A 18 43.61 5.69 -14.08
CA GLY A 18 44.12 7.04 -13.93
C GLY A 18 43.21 8.04 -13.21
N ALA A 19 42.01 7.62 -12.79
CA ALA A 19 41.10 8.50 -12.09
C ALA A 19 41.61 8.85 -10.68
N ALA A 20 41.28 10.07 -10.19
CA ALA A 20 41.62 10.47 -8.83
C ALA A 20 40.95 9.50 -7.82
N MET A 21 41.75 9.05 -6.84
CA MET A 21 41.26 8.26 -5.73
C MET A 21 40.75 9.22 -4.65
N LYS A 22 39.61 8.90 -4.09
CA LYS A 22 39.06 9.56 -2.90
C LYS A 22 39.14 8.57 -1.74
N GLU A 23 39.49 9.06 -0.57
CA GLU A 23 39.37 8.27 0.66
C GLU A 23 37.93 7.83 0.81
N ARG A 24 37.71 6.57 1.17
CA ARG A 24 36.40 6.06 1.52
C ARG A 24 36.09 6.57 2.93
N GLU A 25 35.11 7.43 3.06
CA GLU A 25 34.59 7.75 4.39
C GLU A 25 33.99 6.46 4.96
N GLU A 26 34.67 5.87 5.94
CA GLU A 26 34.17 4.71 6.65
C GLU A 26 32.94 5.13 7.43
N GLY A 27 31.77 4.57 7.08
CA GLY A 27 30.54 4.67 7.86
C GLY A 27 29.52 5.70 7.41
N GLY A 28 29.66 6.34 6.25
CA GLY A 28 28.61 7.15 5.66
C GLY A 28 27.48 6.27 5.11
N GLU A 29 26.25 6.50 5.52
CA GLU A 29 25.08 5.93 4.85
C GLU A 29 25.15 6.26 3.35
N MET A 30 24.85 5.26 2.50
CA MET A 30 24.89 5.45 1.06
C MET A 30 23.79 6.45 0.66
N ALA A 31 24.19 7.66 0.23
CA ALA A 31 23.27 8.67 -0.25
C ALA A 31 22.74 8.29 -1.64
N TRP A 32 21.44 8.17 -1.77
CA TRP A 32 20.77 7.92 -3.05
C TRP A 32 20.57 9.23 -3.82
N ALA A 33 20.65 9.17 -5.14
CA ALA A 33 20.45 10.35 -6.01
C ALA A 33 19.04 10.93 -5.93
N ALA A 34 18.07 10.10 -5.56
CA ALA A 34 16.71 10.49 -5.28
C ALA A 34 16.18 9.65 -4.10
N GLU A 35 15.55 10.31 -3.15
CA GLU A 35 14.86 9.64 -2.06
C GLU A 35 13.39 9.42 -2.44
N HIS A 36 12.87 8.22 -2.12
CA HIS A 36 11.46 7.96 -2.22
C HIS A 36 10.83 8.27 -0.85
N ILE A 37 10.07 9.36 -0.79
CA ILE A 37 9.50 9.87 0.47
C ILE A 37 7.99 9.70 0.44
N VAL A 38 7.44 9.01 1.45
CA VAL A 38 6.01 8.98 1.69
C VAL A 38 5.56 10.33 2.25
N GLY A 39 4.50 10.90 1.69
CA GLY A 39 3.97 12.21 2.12
C GLY A 39 4.65 13.41 1.48
N VAL A 40 5.19 13.26 0.27
CA VAL A 40 5.83 14.36 -0.48
C VAL A 40 4.89 15.54 -0.73
N ALA A 41 3.58 15.32 -0.71
CA ALA A 41 2.56 16.36 -0.84
C ALA A 41 2.28 17.13 0.46
N GLN A 42 2.94 16.80 1.56
CA GLN A 42 2.78 17.56 2.81
C GLN A 42 3.30 18.99 2.63
N GLY A 43 2.44 19.98 2.96
CA GLY A 43 2.79 21.39 2.85
C GLY A 43 2.49 22.06 1.49
N VAL A 44 1.92 21.36 0.53
CA VAL A 44 1.38 21.97 -0.69
C VAL A 44 0.02 22.65 -0.41
N SER A 45 -0.53 23.39 -1.40
CA SER A 45 -1.83 24.04 -1.23
C SER A 45 -2.97 23.04 -0.97
N GLU A 46 -3.98 23.46 -0.22
CA GLU A 46 -5.17 22.63 0.07
C GLU A 46 -5.90 22.22 -1.22
N GLU A 47 -5.87 23.04 -2.26
CA GLU A 47 -6.45 22.68 -3.57
C GLU A 47 -5.78 21.43 -4.17
N ILE A 48 -4.44 21.34 -4.10
CA ILE A 48 -3.69 20.17 -4.55
C ILE A 48 -3.98 18.96 -3.65
N LEU A 49 -3.95 19.14 -2.33
CA LEU A 49 -4.24 18.06 -1.37
C LEU A 49 -5.64 17.49 -1.59
N GLN A 50 -6.64 18.35 -1.76
CA GLN A 50 -8.01 17.91 -2.01
C GLN A 50 -8.12 17.14 -3.34
N GLY A 51 -7.46 17.64 -4.41
CA GLY A 51 -7.40 16.93 -5.69
C GLY A 51 -6.77 15.53 -5.55
N LEU A 52 -5.69 15.39 -4.79
CA LEU A 52 -5.06 14.10 -4.53
C LEU A 52 -5.97 13.15 -3.74
N ARG A 53 -6.66 13.66 -2.70
CA ARG A 53 -7.62 12.87 -1.90
C ARG A 53 -8.82 12.42 -2.73
N ASP A 54 -9.35 13.28 -3.58
CA ASP A 54 -10.48 12.95 -4.46
C ASP A 54 -10.10 11.87 -5.46
N ASN A 55 -8.92 11.96 -6.07
CA ASN A 55 -8.41 10.91 -6.95
C ASN A 55 -8.14 9.61 -6.17
N PHE A 56 -7.48 9.64 -5.02
CA PHE A 56 -7.30 8.46 -4.18
C PHE A 56 -8.62 7.73 -3.89
N ASN A 57 -9.66 8.46 -3.50
CA ASN A 57 -10.97 7.89 -3.22
C ASN A 57 -11.65 7.35 -4.49
N GLY A 58 -11.48 8.04 -5.62
CA GLY A 58 -11.96 7.60 -6.93
C GLY A 58 -11.36 6.25 -7.31
N GLU A 59 -10.04 6.16 -7.33
CA GLU A 59 -9.31 4.93 -7.69
C GLU A 59 -9.67 3.76 -6.75
N CYS A 60 -9.72 3.98 -5.43
CA CYS A 60 -10.16 2.95 -4.48
C CYS A 60 -11.57 2.44 -4.79
N SER A 61 -12.49 3.32 -5.21
CA SER A 61 -13.86 2.96 -5.57
C SER A 61 -13.90 2.17 -6.87
N GLU A 62 -13.10 2.56 -7.87
CA GLU A 62 -13.03 1.91 -9.17
C GLU A 62 -12.50 0.48 -9.09
N VAL A 63 -11.57 0.18 -8.19
CA VAL A 63 -11.13 -1.20 -7.91
C VAL A 63 -12.34 -2.10 -7.62
N GLY A 64 -13.20 -1.69 -6.68
CA GLY A 64 -14.39 -2.46 -6.30
C GLY A 64 -15.41 -2.55 -7.42
N MET A 65 -15.66 -1.44 -8.12
CA MET A 65 -16.61 -1.38 -9.24
C MET A 65 -16.18 -2.29 -10.38
N TYR A 66 -14.93 -2.24 -10.81
CA TYR A 66 -14.43 -3.02 -11.95
C TYR A 66 -14.42 -4.52 -11.63
N LEU A 67 -14.06 -4.91 -10.42
CA LEU A 67 -14.18 -6.31 -10.00
C LEU A 67 -15.65 -6.80 -10.00
N ALA A 68 -16.59 -5.95 -9.58
CA ALA A 68 -18.00 -6.28 -9.65
C ALA A 68 -18.51 -6.39 -11.10
N MET A 69 -18.10 -5.47 -11.98
CA MET A 69 -18.40 -5.50 -13.42
C MET A 69 -17.80 -6.75 -14.09
N ALA A 70 -16.59 -7.14 -13.73
CA ALA A 70 -15.98 -8.38 -14.20
C ALA A 70 -16.82 -9.61 -13.87
N ARG A 71 -17.33 -9.70 -12.63
CA ARG A 71 -18.22 -10.80 -12.20
C ARG A 71 -19.52 -10.83 -12.99
N VAL A 72 -20.08 -9.66 -13.34
CA VAL A 72 -21.28 -9.58 -14.21
C VAL A 72 -20.94 -10.09 -15.60
N ALA A 73 -19.87 -9.61 -16.22
CA ALA A 73 -19.44 -10.02 -17.55
C ALA A 73 -19.20 -11.54 -17.64
N HIS A 74 -18.56 -12.14 -16.65
CA HIS A 74 -18.35 -13.58 -16.59
C HIS A 74 -19.68 -14.36 -16.50
N ARG A 75 -20.62 -13.90 -15.69
CA ARG A 75 -21.96 -14.55 -15.58
C ARG A 75 -22.78 -14.43 -16.88
N GLU A 76 -22.59 -13.35 -17.63
CA GLU A 76 -23.26 -13.13 -18.89
C GLU A 76 -22.58 -13.84 -20.08
N GLY A 77 -21.41 -14.47 -19.86
CA GLY A 77 -20.68 -15.20 -20.90
C GLY A 77 -19.75 -14.34 -21.74
N TYR A 78 -19.30 -13.19 -21.21
CA TYR A 78 -18.33 -12.30 -21.85
C TYR A 78 -16.95 -12.35 -21.13
N PRO A 79 -16.22 -13.48 -21.19
CA PRO A 79 -15.01 -13.64 -20.40
C PRO A 79 -13.89 -12.66 -20.79
N GLU A 80 -13.79 -12.27 -22.06
CA GLU A 80 -12.79 -11.29 -22.51
C GLU A 80 -13.02 -9.91 -21.86
N ILE A 81 -14.27 -9.47 -21.75
CA ILE A 81 -14.64 -8.22 -21.07
C ILE A 81 -14.36 -8.36 -19.57
N GLY A 82 -14.71 -9.50 -18.96
CA GLY A 82 -14.44 -9.78 -17.56
C GLY A 82 -12.96 -9.69 -17.23
N LEU A 83 -12.10 -10.35 -18.01
CA LEU A 83 -10.65 -10.30 -17.82
C LEU A 83 -10.06 -8.89 -17.99
N TYR A 84 -10.61 -8.09 -18.91
CA TYR A 84 -10.17 -6.70 -19.05
C TYR A 84 -10.55 -5.85 -17.84
N TRP A 85 -11.75 -6.00 -17.29
CA TRP A 85 -12.17 -5.34 -16.05
C TRP A 85 -11.28 -5.72 -14.85
N GLU A 86 -10.93 -7.01 -14.71
CA GLU A 86 -10.02 -7.48 -13.66
C GLU A 86 -8.63 -6.82 -13.78
N LYS A 87 -8.11 -6.73 -15.02
CA LYS A 87 -6.85 -6.07 -15.28
C LYS A 87 -6.92 -4.58 -14.94
N ALA A 88 -7.96 -3.87 -15.39
CA ALA A 88 -8.16 -2.46 -15.09
C ALA A 88 -8.24 -2.23 -13.56
N ALA A 89 -9.00 -3.06 -12.82
CA ALA A 89 -9.08 -2.96 -11.36
C ALA A 89 -7.70 -3.03 -10.69
N TYR A 90 -6.78 -3.83 -11.22
CA TYR A 90 -5.43 -3.92 -10.69
C TYR A 90 -4.60 -2.65 -11.02
N GLU A 91 -4.79 -2.07 -12.20
CA GLU A 91 -4.17 -0.80 -12.60
C GLU A 91 -4.66 0.35 -11.69
N GLU A 92 -5.96 0.42 -11.38
CA GLU A 92 -6.51 1.43 -10.44
C GLU A 92 -6.01 1.22 -9.00
N ALA A 93 -5.78 -0.03 -8.58
CA ALA A 93 -5.15 -0.27 -7.28
C ALA A 93 -3.72 0.30 -7.19
N GLU A 94 -2.95 0.21 -8.27
CA GLU A 94 -1.62 0.83 -8.38
C GLU A 94 -1.69 2.36 -8.39
N HIS A 95 -2.69 2.96 -9.05
CA HIS A 95 -2.92 4.40 -9.01
C HIS A 95 -3.27 4.86 -7.59
N ALA A 96 -4.21 4.17 -6.92
CA ALA A 96 -4.55 4.45 -5.53
C ALA A 96 -3.34 4.38 -4.60
N ALA A 97 -2.48 3.36 -4.76
CA ALA A 97 -1.26 3.23 -3.97
C ALA A 97 -0.33 4.43 -4.15
N LYS A 98 -0.13 4.92 -5.38
CA LYS A 98 0.68 6.11 -5.65
C LYS A 98 0.11 7.37 -5.01
N PHE A 99 -1.21 7.60 -5.09
CA PHE A 99 -1.85 8.72 -4.42
C PHE A 99 -1.72 8.61 -2.88
N ALA A 100 -1.85 7.41 -2.32
CA ALA A 100 -1.65 7.16 -0.89
C ALA A 100 -0.22 7.54 -0.45
N GLU A 101 0.80 7.15 -1.23
CA GLU A 101 2.20 7.50 -0.97
C GLU A 101 2.46 9.01 -1.09
N LEU A 102 1.91 9.68 -2.11
CA LEU A 102 2.03 11.13 -2.25
C LEU A 102 1.44 11.87 -1.04
N LEU A 103 0.27 11.45 -0.58
CA LEU A 103 -0.43 12.06 0.56
C LEU A 103 0.24 11.76 1.90
N GLY A 104 0.69 10.52 2.14
CA GLY A 104 1.22 10.09 3.43
C GLY A 104 0.19 10.15 4.58
N GLU A 105 -1.12 10.09 4.26
CA GLU A 105 -2.22 10.18 5.24
C GLU A 105 -2.68 8.79 5.72
N VAL A 106 -2.70 7.80 4.82
CA VAL A 106 -3.16 6.43 5.11
C VAL A 106 -2.02 5.42 5.16
N VAL A 107 -0.82 5.81 4.78
CA VAL A 107 0.41 5.03 4.81
C VAL A 107 1.55 5.89 5.33
N THR A 108 2.51 5.24 6.02
CA THR A 108 3.74 5.89 6.51
C THR A 108 4.95 5.14 5.97
N ASP A 109 6.13 5.72 6.10
CA ASP A 109 7.43 5.08 5.79
C ASP A 109 7.87 4.00 6.80
N SER A 110 7.05 3.76 7.83
CA SER A 110 7.30 2.76 8.88
C SER A 110 6.37 1.55 8.77
N THR A 111 6.90 0.40 8.38
CA THR A 111 6.13 -0.86 8.36
C THR A 111 5.52 -1.19 9.73
N LYS A 112 6.25 -0.94 10.83
CA LYS A 112 5.73 -1.12 12.19
C LYS A 112 4.47 -0.28 12.40
N LYS A 113 4.56 1.02 12.14
CA LYS A 113 3.45 1.96 12.31
C LYS A 113 2.26 1.63 11.42
N ASN A 114 2.51 1.23 10.17
CA ASN A 114 1.46 0.79 9.26
C ASN A 114 0.72 -0.44 9.79
N LEU A 115 1.44 -1.43 10.36
CA LEU A 115 0.81 -2.59 11.01
C LEU A 115 -0.03 -2.18 12.23
N GLU A 116 0.48 -1.33 13.12
CA GLU A 116 -0.24 -0.83 14.29
C GLU A 116 -1.56 -0.17 13.88
N MET A 117 -1.52 0.73 12.91
CA MET A 117 -2.69 1.42 12.37
C MET A 117 -3.71 0.43 11.79
N ARG A 118 -3.24 -0.58 11.06
CA ARG A 118 -4.13 -1.56 10.43
C ARG A 118 -4.76 -2.50 11.45
N VAL A 119 -4.04 -2.96 12.48
CA VAL A 119 -4.62 -3.78 13.56
C VAL A 119 -5.83 -3.08 14.19
N ALA A 120 -5.70 -1.79 14.52
CA ALA A 120 -6.79 -1.00 15.09
C ALA A 120 -7.96 -0.84 14.10
N ALA A 121 -7.67 -0.54 12.83
CA ALA A 121 -8.69 -0.36 11.81
C ALA A 121 -9.46 -1.64 11.47
N GLU A 122 -8.79 -2.79 11.38
CA GLU A 122 -9.44 -4.08 11.14
C GLU A 122 -10.36 -4.49 12.30
N ASN A 123 -9.97 -4.16 13.53
CA ASN A 123 -10.84 -4.37 14.69
C ASN A 123 -12.13 -3.55 14.59
N GLY A 124 -12.02 -2.27 14.24
CA GLY A 124 -13.19 -1.41 14.01
C GLY A 124 -14.05 -1.89 12.84
N ALA A 125 -13.44 -2.28 11.73
CA ALA A 125 -14.12 -2.82 10.54
C ALA A 125 -14.86 -4.13 10.85
N THR A 126 -14.27 -5.01 11.67
CA THR A 126 -14.92 -6.24 12.17
C THR A 126 -16.19 -5.89 12.94
N GLN A 127 -16.11 -4.96 13.88
CA GLN A 127 -17.25 -4.55 14.69
C GLN A 127 -18.36 -3.94 13.83
N GLY A 128 -18.02 -2.97 12.96
CA GLY A 128 -19.00 -2.29 12.11
C GLY A 128 -19.73 -3.26 11.16
N LYS A 129 -19.00 -4.19 10.53
CA LYS A 129 -19.61 -5.21 9.67
C LYS A 129 -20.46 -6.21 10.45
N THR A 130 -20.05 -6.58 11.68
CA THR A 130 -20.84 -7.46 12.55
C THR A 130 -22.16 -6.79 12.94
N ASP A 131 -22.15 -5.51 13.28
CA ASP A 131 -23.35 -4.76 13.63
C ASP A 131 -24.29 -4.61 12.43
N LEU A 132 -23.76 -4.32 11.25
CA LEU A 132 -24.55 -4.26 10.00
C LEU A 132 -25.17 -5.63 9.64
N ALA A 133 -24.40 -6.71 9.77
CA ALA A 133 -24.90 -8.06 9.52
C ALA A 133 -26.06 -8.40 10.48
N ARG A 134 -25.92 -8.08 11.77
CA ARG A 134 -26.99 -8.28 12.76
C ARG A 134 -28.26 -7.51 12.38
N LEU A 135 -28.11 -6.24 12.03
CA LEU A 135 -29.25 -5.41 11.60
C LEU A 135 -29.94 -5.99 10.37
N ALA A 136 -29.17 -6.47 9.39
CA ALA A 136 -29.71 -7.13 8.21
C ALA A 136 -30.53 -8.40 8.58
N LYS A 137 -30.03 -9.19 9.53
CA LYS A 137 -30.73 -10.38 10.02
C LYS A 137 -32.05 -10.04 10.71
N GLU A 138 -32.05 -9.00 11.56
CA GLU A 138 -33.27 -8.52 12.23
C GLU A 138 -34.35 -8.08 11.23
N GLN A 139 -33.96 -7.62 10.05
CA GLN A 139 -34.87 -7.22 8.96
C GLN A 139 -35.18 -8.37 7.97
N GLY A 140 -34.71 -9.58 8.20
CA GLY A 140 -34.94 -10.72 7.31
C GLY A 140 -34.16 -10.68 5.99
N LEU A 141 -33.08 -9.90 5.91
CA LEU A 141 -32.24 -9.70 4.72
C LEU A 141 -31.07 -10.69 4.71
N ASP A 142 -31.37 -11.99 4.59
CA ASP A 142 -30.40 -13.09 4.78
C ASP A 142 -29.21 -12.98 3.81
N ALA A 143 -29.41 -12.65 2.53
CA ALA A 143 -28.32 -12.51 1.57
C ALA A 143 -27.33 -11.39 1.94
N ILE A 144 -27.83 -10.29 2.49
CA ILE A 144 -27.00 -9.18 2.98
C ILE A 144 -26.28 -9.60 4.24
N HIS A 145 -27.00 -10.21 5.20
CA HIS A 145 -26.43 -10.74 6.42
C HIS A 145 -25.26 -11.67 6.13
N ASP A 146 -25.46 -12.71 5.32
CA ASP A 146 -24.46 -13.74 5.07
C ASP A 146 -23.21 -13.14 4.42
N THR A 147 -23.40 -12.27 3.41
CA THR A 147 -22.28 -11.61 2.72
C THR A 147 -21.47 -10.72 3.67
N VAL A 148 -22.14 -9.87 4.46
CA VAL A 148 -21.46 -8.92 5.35
C VAL A 148 -20.84 -9.62 6.57
N HIS A 149 -21.49 -10.67 7.08
CA HIS A 149 -20.95 -11.46 8.18
C HIS A 149 -19.68 -12.22 7.77
N GLU A 150 -19.62 -12.75 6.55
CA GLU A 150 -18.40 -13.37 6.03
C GLU A 150 -17.26 -12.35 5.94
N MET A 151 -17.53 -11.15 5.40
CA MET A 151 -16.54 -10.07 5.39
C MET A 151 -16.07 -9.68 6.79
N ALA A 152 -16.96 -9.62 7.80
CA ALA A 152 -16.57 -9.36 9.18
C ALA A 152 -15.56 -10.40 9.72
N ARG A 153 -15.71 -11.66 9.34
CA ARG A 153 -14.77 -12.74 9.69
C ARG A 153 -13.42 -12.56 8.99
N ASP A 154 -13.44 -12.08 7.76
CA ASP A 154 -12.20 -11.76 7.03
C ASP A 154 -11.43 -10.61 7.69
N GLU A 155 -12.11 -9.52 8.09
CA GLU A 155 -11.47 -8.41 8.82
C GLU A 155 -10.85 -8.90 10.15
N ALA A 156 -11.56 -9.77 10.89
CA ALA A 156 -11.02 -10.35 12.10
C ALA A 156 -9.78 -11.24 11.84
N ARG A 157 -9.72 -11.90 10.70
CA ARG A 157 -8.56 -12.69 10.26
C ARG A 157 -7.40 -11.79 9.88
N HIS A 158 -7.65 -10.71 9.12
CA HIS A 158 -6.65 -9.71 8.75
C HIS A 158 -6.04 -9.06 10.00
N GLY A 159 -6.87 -8.57 10.91
CA GLY A 159 -6.40 -7.94 12.15
C GLY A 159 -5.52 -8.86 13.00
N ARG A 160 -5.91 -10.14 13.15
CA ARG A 160 -5.09 -11.14 13.85
C ARG A 160 -3.77 -11.44 13.12
N ALA A 161 -3.78 -11.50 11.80
CA ALA A 161 -2.57 -11.70 11.02
C ALA A 161 -1.61 -10.52 11.18
N PHE A 162 -2.10 -9.28 11.08
CA PHE A 162 -1.28 -8.08 11.28
C PHE A 162 -0.72 -8.01 12.72
N ALA A 163 -1.52 -8.31 13.74
CA ALA A 163 -1.06 -8.38 15.13
C ALA A 163 0.02 -9.47 15.31
N GLY A 164 -0.14 -10.63 14.68
CA GLY A 164 0.85 -11.70 14.69
C GLY A 164 2.18 -11.29 14.03
N LEU A 165 2.12 -10.56 12.91
CA LEU A 165 3.29 -10.02 12.24
C LEU A 165 3.97 -8.93 13.09
N LEU A 166 3.18 -8.03 13.68
CA LEU A 166 3.69 -6.99 14.58
C LEU A 166 4.48 -7.61 15.75
N LYS A 167 3.87 -8.61 16.41
CA LYS A 167 4.55 -9.34 17.49
C LYS A 167 5.82 -10.06 17.03
N ARG A 168 5.76 -10.73 15.88
CA ARG A 168 6.89 -11.52 15.37
C ARG A 168 8.10 -10.66 15.01
N TYR A 169 7.90 -9.51 14.37
CA TYR A 169 8.99 -8.71 13.83
C TYR A 169 9.40 -7.55 14.72
N PHE A 170 8.51 -7.06 15.57
CA PHE A 170 8.73 -5.87 16.40
C PHE A 170 8.57 -6.12 17.90
N GLY A 171 8.21 -7.34 18.34
CA GLY A 171 8.19 -7.74 19.75
C GLY A 171 7.02 -7.19 20.57
N GLU A 172 5.92 -6.79 19.93
CA GLU A 172 4.73 -6.22 20.58
C GLU A 172 3.50 -7.15 20.54
#